data_665cacf6976778e813fcf853e90f3c15
#
_entry.id   665cacf6976778e813fcf853e90f3c15
#
_cell.length_a   1.000
_cell.length_b   1.000
_cell.length_c   1.000
_cell.angle_alpha   90.00
_cell.angle_beta   90.00
_cell.angle_gamma   90.00
#
_symmetry.space_group_name_H-M   'P 1'
#
loop_
_entity.id
_entity.type
_entity.pdbx_description
1 polymer ?
#
loop_
_entity_poly.entity_id
_entity_poly.type
_entity_poly.pdbx_seq_one_letter_code
_entity_poly.pdbx_strand_id
1 'polypeptide(L)'
;ILDVATDLRCAGKPVSCSINDNEVRTIKKEDLTIEALKWADQILCCKNGTKDAFNAEIRKSLGFTTPYPQSGDKVICLKNYWNVASQNSGEPLTNGTTGTITAIVPHLDRAFDKWAEVTFAPDYAPDDYFSIGITLNPFFGLATQSRFAKSNRCLFDFGYAITVHK
;
A
#
# COMPACT_ATOMS: atom_id res chain seq x y z
N ILE A 1 12.31 -19.94 -4.90
CA ILE A 1 11.99 -18.55 -5.31
C ILE A 1 13.13 -17.94 -6.13
N LEU A 2 14.41 -18.01 -5.66
CA LEU A 2 15.57 -17.44 -6.36
C LEU A 2 15.78 -18.04 -7.76
N ASP A 3 15.60 -19.35 -7.93
CA ASP A 3 15.75 -20.04 -9.21
C ASP A 3 14.68 -19.56 -10.21
N VAL A 4 13.41 -19.47 -9.78
CA VAL A 4 12.32 -18.93 -10.61
C VAL A 4 12.57 -17.48 -11.03
N ALA A 5 13.04 -16.63 -10.12
CA ALA A 5 13.34 -15.25 -10.42
C ALA A 5 14.53 -15.14 -11.41
N THR A 6 15.50 -16.04 -11.31
CA THR A 6 16.64 -16.13 -12.24
C THR A 6 16.19 -16.60 -13.61
N ASP A 7 15.36 -17.62 -13.69
CA ASP A 7 14.83 -18.16 -14.96
C ASP A 7 13.95 -17.12 -15.68
N LEU A 8 13.07 -16.43 -14.97
CA LEU A 8 12.28 -15.32 -15.52
C LEU A 8 13.16 -14.21 -16.09
N ARG A 9 14.26 -13.87 -15.39
CA ARG A 9 15.19 -12.83 -15.82
C ARG A 9 16.01 -13.25 -17.01
N CYS A 10 16.49 -14.50 -17.05
CA CYS A 10 17.38 -15.01 -18.08
C CYS A 10 16.64 -15.50 -19.33
N ALA A 11 15.50 -16.15 -19.15
CA ALA A 11 14.75 -16.79 -20.24
C ALA A 11 13.61 -15.94 -20.80
N GLY A 12 13.19 -14.90 -20.11
CA GLY A 12 12.07 -14.02 -20.53
C GLY A 12 10.72 -14.74 -20.65
N LYS A 13 10.60 -15.95 -20.15
CA LYS A 13 9.39 -16.79 -20.21
C LYS A 13 8.83 -17.00 -18.82
N PRO A 14 7.49 -16.92 -18.65
CA PRO A 14 6.87 -17.34 -17.41
C PRO A 14 7.13 -18.85 -17.26
N VAL A 15 7.72 -19.24 -16.16
CA VAL A 15 7.92 -20.62 -15.80
C VAL A 15 6.54 -21.20 -15.46
N SER A 16 5.98 -22.03 -16.34
CA SER A 16 4.81 -22.83 -16.02
C SER A 16 5.29 -24.07 -15.27
N CYS A 17 5.59 -23.94 -13.98
CA CYS A 17 5.89 -25.11 -13.15
C CYS A 17 5.56 -24.83 -11.68
N SER A 18 4.98 -25.82 -11.03
CA SER A 18 5.07 -25.98 -9.61
C SER A 18 6.50 -26.43 -9.30
N ILE A 19 7.39 -25.50 -9.00
CA ILE A 19 8.71 -25.83 -8.48
C ILE A 19 8.52 -26.09 -6.99
N ASN A 20 8.78 -27.32 -6.56
CA ASN A 20 8.57 -27.80 -5.18
C ASN A 20 7.21 -27.41 -4.61
N ASP A 21 6.32 -28.33 -4.51
CA ASP A 21 4.87 -28.31 -4.26
C ASP A 21 4.26 -27.15 -3.41
N ASN A 22 5.05 -26.26 -2.79
CA ASN A 22 4.56 -25.20 -1.92
C ASN A 22 5.24 -23.83 -2.06
N GLU A 23 6.35 -23.67 -2.80
CA GLU A 23 7.08 -22.38 -2.81
C GLU A 23 6.67 -21.44 -3.93
N VAL A 24 6.35 -21.97 -5.12
CA VAL A 24 5.93 -21.15 -6.27
C VAL A 24 4.80 -21.86 -7.00
N ARG A 25 3.69 -21.17 -7.19
CA ARG A 25 2.52 -21.67 -7.91
C ARG A 25 2.10 -20.69 -8.99
N THR A 26 1.97 -21.18 -10.22
CA THR A 26 1.34 -20.41 -11.32
C THR A 26 -0.15 -20.75 -11.38
N ILE A 27 -0.99 -19.73 -11.34
CA ILE A 27 -2.44 -19.85 -11.49
C ILE A 27 -2.92 -19.01 -12.67
N LYS A 28 -4.00 -19.42 -13.31
CA LYS A 28 -4.65 -18.58 -14.33
C LYS A 28 -5.40 -17.45 -13.67
N LYS A 29 -5.60 -16.35 -14.41
CA LYS A 29 -6.34 -15.19 -13.91
C LYS A 29 -7.76 -15.55 -13.48
N GLU A 30 -8.39 -16.49 -14.20
CA GLU A 30 -9.76 -16.95 -13.93
C GLU A 30 -9.86 -17.72 -12.61
N ASP A 31 -8.76 -18.31 -12.15
CA ASP A 31 -8.69 -19.09 -10.91
C ASP A 31 -8.27 -18.23 -9.69
N LEU A 32 -8.00 -16.93 -9.90
CA LEU A 32 -7.61 -16.03 -8.84
C LEU A 32 -8.83 -15.64 -7.99
N THR A 33 -8.87 -16.13 -6.77
CA THR A 33 -9.95 -15.87 -5.82
C THR A 33 -9.63 -14.71 -4.88
N ILE A 34 -10.65 -14.12 -4.26
CA ILE A 34 -10.46 -13.06 -3.26
C ILE A 34 -9.74 -13.58 -2.01
N GLU A 35 -9.94 -14.86 -1.66
CA GLU A 35 -9.23 -15.52 -0.55
C GLU A 35 -7.72 -15.60 -0.84
N ALA A 36 -7.33 -15.92 -2.08
CA ALA A 36 -5.94 -15.92 -2.50
C ALA A 36 -5.31 -14.50 -2.42
N LEU A 37 -6.06 -13.48 -2.80
CA LEU A 37 -5.61 -12.08 -2.68
C LEU A 37 -5.43 -11.65 -1.21
N LYS A 38 -6.33 -12.07 -0.32
CA LYS A 38 -6.28 -11.77 1.11
C LYS A 38 -5.19 -12.56 1.85
N TRP A 39 -4.87 -13.74 1.35
CA TRP A 39 -3.84 -14.59 1.93
C TRP A 39 -2.41 -14.05 1.66
N ALA A 40 -2.22 -13.32 0.57
CA ALA A 40 -0.90 -12.80 0.19
C ALA A 40 -0.47 -11.66 1.13
N ASP A 41 0.73 -11.74 1.67
CA ASP A 41 1.34 -10.65 2.47
C ASP A 41 1.50 -9.38 1.65
N GLN A 42 1.88 -9.52 0.37
CA GLN A 42 2.04 -8.42 -0.57
C GLN A 42 1.73 -8.82 -2.00
N ILE A 43 0.92 -8.02 -2.70
CA ILE A 43 0.60 -8.21 -4.12
C ILE A 43 1.39 -7.20 -4.94
N LEU A 44 2.11 -7.69 -5.96
CA LEU A 44 2.86 -6.88 -6.91
C LEU A 44 2.16 -6.83 -8.26
N CYS A 45 1.89 -5.64 -8.77
CA CYS A 45 1.23 -5.41 -10.04
C CYS A 45 2.13 -4.67 -11.02
N CYS A 46 1.98 -4.96 -12.32
CA CYS A 46 2.67 -4.23 -13.39
C CYS A 46 1.94 -2.93 -13.80
N LYS A 47 0.62 -2.84 -13.53
CA LYS A 47 -0.22 -1.71 -13.94
C LYS A 47 -0.98 -1.12 -12.78
N ASN A 48 -1.05 0.21 -12.72
CA ASN A 48 -1.81 0.92 -11.67
C ASN A 48 -3.29 0.52 -11.65
N GLY A 49 -3.95 0.43 -12.80
CA GLY A 49 -5.36 0.02 -12.84
C GLY A 49 -5.63 -1.37 -12.25
N THR A 50 -4.68 -2.33 -12.39
CA THR A 50 -4.78 -3.65 -11.74
C THR A 50 -4.58 -3.53 -10.23
N LYS A 51 -3.59 -2.73 -9.80
CA LYS A 51 -3.34 -2.41 -8.39
C LYS A 51 -4.59 -1.79 -7.74
N ASP A 52 -5.17 -0.79 -8.38
CA ASP A 52 -6.34 -0.08 -7.86
C ASP A 52 -7.56 -1.02 -7.74
N ALA A 53 -7.78 -1.88 -8.75
CA ALA A 53 -8.85 -2.88 -8.72
C ALA A 53 -8.68 -3.88 -7.57
N PHE A 54 -7.47 -4.40 -7.35
CA PHE A 54 -7.19 -5.34 -6.25
C PHE A 54 -7.33 -4.67 -4.89
N ASN A 55 -6.81 -3.46 -4.72
CA ASN A 55 -6.99 -2.70 -3.47
C ASN A 55 -8.47 -2.48 -3.16
N ALA A 56 -9.28 -2.10 -4.16
CA ALA A 56 -10.71 -1.89 -3.98
C ALA A 56 -11.45 -3.20 -3.61
N GLU A 57 -11.12 -4.32 -4.27
CA GLU A 57 -11.75 -5.61 -4.03
C GLU A 57 -11.41 -6.16 -2.64
N ILE A 58 -10.14 -6.09 -2.24
CA ILE A 58 -9.69 -6.52 -0.91
C ILE A 58 -10.38 -5.68 0.16
N ARG A 59 -10.36 -4.35 0.05
CA ARG A 59 -11.02 -3.45 1.01
C ARG A 59 -12.51 -3.74 1.14
N LYS A 60 -13.21 -3.94 0.02
CA LYS A 60 -14.62 -4.34 0.01
C LYS A 60 -14.83 -5.66 0.76
N SER A 61 -14.00 -6.66 0.56
CA SER A 61 -14.08 -7.96 1.23
C SER A 61 -13.78 -7.89 2.73
N LEU A 62 -12.99 -6.89 3.15
CA LEU A 62 -12.70 -6.58 4.56
C LEU A 62 -13.77 -5.70 5.22
N GLY A 63 -14.78 -5.24 4.46
CA GLY A 63 -15.87 -4.42 4.97
C GLY A 63 -15.58 -2.91 5.03
N PHE A 64 -14.49 -2.45 4.44
CA PHE A 64 -14.19 -1.01 4.36
C PHE A 64 -15.08 -0.33 3.31
N THR A 65 -15.73 0.77 3.70
CA THR A 65 -16.76 1.42 2.87
C THR A 65 -16.39 2.83 2.41
N THR A 66 -15.41 3.48 3.07
CA THR A 66 -14.99 4.83 2.69
C THR A 66 -13.98 4.79 1.53
N PRO A 67 -13.90 5.84 0.70
CA PRO A 67 -12.87 5.96 -0.33
C PRO A 67 -11.46 6.20 0.23
N TYR A 68 -11.33 6.64 1.48
CA TYR A 68 -10.07 6.92 2.17
C TYR A 68 -9.77 5.85 3.22
N PRO A 69 -8.53 5.74 3.73
CA PRO A 69 -8.16 4.73 4.72
C PRO A 69 -9.01 4.79 5.99
N GLN A 70 -9.25 3.63 6.57
CA GLN A 70 -9.89 3.43 7.87
C GLN A 70 -8.91 2.73 8.82
N SER A 71 -9.23 2.67 10.11
CA SER A 71 -8.46 1.86 11.06
C SER A 71 -8.48 0.39 10.64
N GLY A 72 -7.30 -0.23 10.56
CA GLY A 72 -7.07 -1.58 10.03
C GLY A 72 -6.72 -1.63 8.55
N ASP A 73 -6.79 -0.52 7.80
CA ASP A 73 -6.36 -0.48 6.39
C ASP A 73 -4.83 -0.58 6.25
N LYS A 74 -4.38 -1.40 5.32
CA LYS A 74 -2.99 -1.46 4.90
C LYS A 74 -2.68 -0.36 3.90
N VAL A 75 -1.62 0.41 4.18
CA VAL A 75 -1.19 1.55 3.36
C VAL A 75 0.31 1.52 3.07
N ILE A 76 0.73 2.28 2.08
CA ILE A 76 2.14 2.46 1.70
C ILE A 76 2.50 3.94 1.62
N CYS A 77 3.64 4.32 2.19
CA CYS A 77 4.21 5.66 2.06
C CYS A 77 4.83 5.85 0.67
N LEU A 78 4.51 6.96 -0.01
CA LEU A 78 4.94 7.21 -1.40
C LEU A 78 6.12 8.16 -1.53
N LYS A 79 6.64 8.73 -0.42
CA LYS A 79 7.76 9.66 -0.43
C LYS A 79 8.64 9.49 0.80
N ASN A 80 9.88 9.97 0.72
CA ASN A 80 10.76 10.07 1.88
C ASN A 80 10.42 11.33 2.69
N TYR A 81 10.28 11.17 4.01
CA TYR A 81 10.02 12.23 4.99
C TYR A 81 11.06 12.15 6.10
N TRP A 82 12.27 12.65 5.79
CA TRP A 82 13.43 12.58 6.70
C TRP A 82 13.25 13.33 8.03
N ASN A 83 12.30 14.27 8.08
CA ASN A 83 11.95 15.05 9.25
C ASN A 83 10.74 14.48 10.03
N VAL A 84 10.22 13.34 9.62
CA VAL A 84 9.13 12.62 10.28
C VAL A 84 9.72 11.35 10.87
N ALA A 85 9.82 11.30 12.20
CA ALA A 85 10.40 10.18 12.93
C ALA A 85 9.31 9.36 13.61
N SER A 86 9.54 8.05 13.73
CA SER A 86 8.72 7.16 14.55
C SER A 86 8.88 7.50 16.04
N GLN A 87 7.89 7.11 16.84
CA GLN A 87 7.81 7.54 18.24
C GLN A 87 8.78 6.78 19.16
N ASN A 88 9.06 5.53 18.84
CA ASN A 88 9.88 4.68 19.71
C ASN A 88 11.33 4.60 19.23
N SER A 89 11.59 4.31 17.96
CA SER A 89 12.94 4.12 17.43
C SER A 89 13.57 5.42 16.88
N GLY A 90 12.76 6.43 16.53
CA GLY A 90 13.25 7.63 15.87
C GLY A 90 13.59 7.45 14.38
N GLU A 91 13.25 6.29 13.79
CA GLU A 91 13.49 6.01 12.37
C GLU A 91 12.65 6.93 11.47
N PRO A 92 13.23 7.44 10.36
CA PRO A 92 12.50 8.32 9.45
C PRO A 92 11.49 7.53 8.61
N LEU A 93 10.38 8.20 8.25
CA LEU A 93 9.39 7.63 7.35
C LEU A 93 9.88 7.68 5.91
N THR A 94 10.11 6.52 5.28
CA THR A 94 10.67 6.41 3.95
C THR A 94 9.66 5.94 2.90
N ASN A 95 9.95 6.25 1.64
CA ASN A 95 9.19 5.74 0.50
C ASN A 95 9.22 4.21 0.45
N GLY A 96 8.06 3.60 0.23
CA GLY A 96 7.92 2.15 0.19
C GLY A 96 7.62 1.52 1.55
N THR A 97 7.65 2.28 2.65
CA THR A 97 7.24 1.77 3.96
C THR A 97 5.76 1.39 3.91
N THR A 98 5.48 0.10 4.07
CA THR A 98 4.13 -0.45 4.24
C THR A 98 3.79 -0.61 5.72
N GLY A 99 2.51 -0.61 6.02
CA GLY A 99 2.03 -0.77 7.40
C GLY A 99 0.52 -0.55 7.49
N THR A 100 0.04 -0.51 8.72
CA THR A 100 -1.38 -0.44 9.03
C THR A 100 -1.74 0.89 9.70
N ILE A 101 -2.85 1.48 9.29
CA ILE A 101 -3.46 2.62 10.01
C ILE A 101 -4.16 2.06 11.27
N THR A 102 -3.66 2.39 12.45
CA THR A 102 -4.25 1.93 13.72
C THR A 102 -5.30 2.91 14.26
N ALA A 103 -5.14 4.21 13.97
CA ALA A 103 -6.13 5.23 14.29
C ALA A 103 -6.18 6.30 13.19
N ILE A 104 -7.36 6.89 12.96
CA ILE A 104 -7.57 7.94 11.96
C ILE A 104 -8.64 8.92 12.40
N VAL A 105 -8.34 10.23 12.25
CA VAL A 105 -9.28 11.33 12.43
C VAL A 105 -9.34 12.13 11.11
N PRO A 106 -10.38 11.94 10.28
CA PRO A 106 -10.49 12.61 8.99
C PRO A 106 -10.99 14.05 9.11
N HIS A 107 -10.43 14.96 8.33
CA HIS A 107 -10.84 16.35 8.16
C HIS A 107 -11.31 16.55 6.71
N LEU A 108 -12.62 16.51 6.46
CA LEU A 108 -13.24 16.48 5.14
C LEU A 108 -13.99 17.76 4.76
N ASP A 109 -14.03 18.73 5.65
CA ASP A 109 -14.79 19.99 5.57
C ASP A 109 -14.36 20.92 4.42
N ARG A 110 -13.15 20.74 3.88
CA ARG A 110 -12.64 21.51 2.74
C ARG A 110 -12.73 20.72 1.44
N ALA A 111 -13.36 21.30 0.44
CA ALA A 111 -13.61 20.64 -0.85
C ALA A 111 -12.30 20.18 -1.56
N PHE A 112 -11.20 20.94 -1.43
CA PHE A 112 -9.96 20.72 -2.16
C PHE A 112 -8.74 20.40 -1.29
N ASP A 113 -8.93 20.25 0.02
CA ASP A 113 -7.84 20.01 0.98
C ASP A 113 -8.29 19.02 2.05
N LYS A 114 -8.63 17.80 1.63
CA LYS A 114 -8.99 16.70 2.52
C LYS A 114 -7.75 16.05 3.10
N TRP A 115 -7.74 15.86 4.41
CA TRP A 115 -6.62 15.27 5.11
C TRP A 115 -7.08 14.49 6.35
N ALA A 116 -6.18 13.75 6.97
CA ALA A 116 -6.44 13.07 8.23
C ALA A 116 -5.20 13.09 9.14
N GLU A 117 -5.44 13.11 10.44
CA GLU A 117 -4.47 12.69 11.43
C GLU A 117 -4.52 11.18 11.57
N VAL A 118 -3.37 10.51 11.49
CA VAL A 118 -3.31 9.06 11.58
C VAL A 118 -2.20 8.60 12.52
N THR A 119 -2.44 7.45 13.14
CA THR A 119 -1.41 6.62 13.74
C THR A 119 -1.13 5.49 12.76
N PHE A 120 0.10 5.40 12.29
CA PHE A 120 0.58 4.44 11.31
C PHE A 120 1.62 3.53 11.95
N ALA A 121 1.37 2.22 11.97
CA ALA A 121 2.29 1.20 12.44
C ALA A 121 2.96 0.52 11.24
N PRO A 122 4.30 0.60 11.09
CA PRO A 122 5.00 -0.01 9.96
C PRO A 122 5.09 -1.52 10.10
N ASP A 123 4.99 -2.27 8.99
CA ASP A 123 5.03 -3.74 8.99
C ASP A 123 6.35 -4.30 9.54
N TYR A 124 7.47 -3.58 9.36
CA TYR A 124 8.79 -4.01 9.83
C TYR A 124 9.01 -3.80 11.34
N ALA A 125 8.20 -2.97 11.99
CA ALA A 125 8.28 -2.66 13.42
C ALA A 125 6.87 -2.40 13.98
N PRO A 126 6.04 -3.43 14.16
CA PRO A 126 4.62 -3.27 14.52
C PRO A 126 4.41 -2.66 15.92
N ASP A 127 5.42 -2.71 16.79
CA ASP A 127 5.41 -2.06 18.12
C ASP A 127 5.85 -0.59 18.06
N ASP A 128 6.27 -0.10 16.91
CA ASP A 128 6.58 1.31 16.67
C ASP A 128 5.45 1.99 15.88
N TYR A 129 5.38 3.32 15.91
CA TYR A 129 4.35 4.05 15.18
C TYR A 129 4.76 5.47 14.83
N PHE A 130 4.09 6.00 13.82
CA PHE A 130 4.15 7.41 13.40
C PHE A 130 2.82 8.08 13.71
N SER A 131 2.86 9.24 14.37
CA SER A 131 1.69 10.12 14.52
C SER A 131 1.83 11.27 13.51
N ILE A 132 1.07 11.23 12.43
CA ILE A 132 1.28 12.07 11.24
C ILE A 132 -0.01 12.56 10.61
N GLY A 133 0.08 13.71 9.93
CA GLY A 133 -0.96 14.14 9.00
C GLY A 133 -0.75 13.54 7.62
N ILE A 134 -1.79 12.98 7.01
CA ILE A 134 -1.76 12.49 5.63
C ILE A 134 -2.73 13.27 4.75
N THR A 135 -2.38 13.44 3.45
CA THR A 135 -3.35 13.98 2.48
C THR A 135 -4.29 12.88 2.01
N LEU A 136 -5.60 13.19 1.96
CA LEU A 136 -6.63 12.25 1.48
C LEU A 136 -7.02 12.52 0.03
N ASN A 137 -6.59 13.61 -0.58
CA ASN A 137 -6.95 13.98 -1.95
C ASN A 137 -6.73 12.86 -2.98
N PRO A 138 -5.62 12.09 -2.97
CA PRO A 138 -5.42 10.99 -3.92
C PRO A 138 -6.50 9.91 -3.83
N PHE A 139 -6.96 9.59 -2.64
CA PHE A 139 -8.00 8.59 -2.42
C PHE A 139 -9.38 9.01 -2.97
N PHE A 140 -9.59 10.31 -3.16
CA PHE A 140 -10.79 10.86 -3.81
C PHE A 140 -10.60 11.13 -5.31
N GLY A 141 -9.49 10.72 -5.91
CA GLY A 141 -9.14 11.02 -7.30
C GLY A 141 -8.85 12.51 -7.54
N LEU A 142 -8.61 13.28 -6.49
CA LEU A 142 -8.28 14.70 -6.57
C LEU A 142 -6.77 14.88 -6.75
N ALA A 143 -6.37 15.76 -7.66
CA ALA A 143 -4.97 16.09 -7.84
C ALA A 143 -4.37 16.67 -6.56
N THR A 144 -3.21 16.18 -6.17
CA THR A 144 -2.37 16.85 -5.17
C THR A 144 -1.84 18.14 -5.80
N GLN A 145 -2.54 19.25 -5.60
CA GLN A 145 -2.09 20.53 -6.15
C GLN A 145 -0.78 20.94 -5.47
N SER A 146 0.26 21.12 -6.26
CA SER A 146 1.60 21.55 -5.79
C SER A 146 1.60 22.90 -5.05
N ARG A 147 0.55 23.72 -5.19
CA ARG A 147 0.36 24.96 -4.46
C ARG A 147 0.08 24.79 -2.96
N PHE A 148 -0.37 23.60 -2.54
CA PHE A 148 -0.56 23.21 -1.14
C PHE A 148 0.56 22.33 -0.59
N ALA A 149 1.65 22.14 -1.33
CA ALA A 149 2.84 21.40 -0.93
C ALA A 149 3.59 22.02 0.30
N LYS A 150 3.08 23.11 0.87
CA LYS A 150 3.52 23.61 2.19
C LYS A 150 2.87 22.89 3.38
N SER A 151 1.95 21.92 3.13
CA SER A 151 1.45 21.11 4.22
C SER A 151 2.49 20.04 4.56
N ASN A 152 2.87 19.94 5.82
CA ASN A 152 3.71 18.86 6.39
C ASN A 152 2.97 17.50 6.37
N ARG A 153 2.15 17.25 5.34
CA ARG A 153 1.33 16.05 5.22
C ARG A 153 2.00 15.01 4.37
N CYS A 154 1.99 13.78 4.87
CA CYS A 154 2.56 12.65 4.18
C CYS A 154 1.63 12.14 3.07
N LEU A 155 2.22 11.60 2.00
CA LEU A 155 1.52 11.03 0.86
C LEU A 155 1.49 9.51 0.99
N PHE A 156 0.30 8.95 1.03
CA PHE A 156 0.05 7.52 1.12
C PHE A 156 -0.87 7.04 0.00
N ASP A 157 -0.85 5.73 -0.23
CA ASP A 157 -1.79 4.97 -1.06
C ASP A 157 -2.17 3.68 -0.32
N PHE A 158 -3.18 2.94 -0.82
CA PHE A 158 -3.48 1.62 -0.31
C PHE A 158 -2.33 0.64 -0.61
N GLY A 159 -2.00 -0.20 0.37
CA GLY A 159 -0.81 -1.03 0.39
C GLY A 159 -1.05 -2.53 0.20
N TYR A 160 -2.29 -3.01 -0.02
CA TYR A 160 -2.55 -4.44 -0.27
C TYR A 160 -1.95 -4.89 -1.59
N ALA A 161 -2.13 -4.11 -2.63
CA ALA A 161 -1.45 -4.28 -3.91
C ALA A 161 -0.66 -3.01 -4.26
N ILE A 162 0.55 -3.18 -4.76
CA ILE A 162 1.44 -2.07 -5.15
C ILE A 162 1.97 -2.27 -6.56
N THR A 163 2.38 -1.18 -7.21
CA THR A 163 3.10 -1.25 -8.49
C THR A 163 4.59 -1.07 -8.26
N VAL A 164 5.39 -1.91 -8.91
CA VAL A 164 6.84 -1.74 -8.97
C VAL A 164 7.15 -0.89 -10.20
N HIS A 165 7.53 0.36 -9.96
CA HIS A 165 8.04 1.23 -11.03
C HIS A 165 9.56 1.08 -11.14
N LYS A 166 10.02 1.02 -12.39
CA LYS A 166 11.44 1.16 -12.71
C LYS A 166 11.81 2.63 -12.77
#